data_a268c9b2a6b5765e76228970234069d0
#
_entry.id   a268c9b2a6b5765e76228970234069d0
#
_cell.length_a   1.000
_cell.length_b   1.000
_cell.length_c   1.000
_cell.angle_alpha   90.00
_cell.angle_beta   90.00
_cell.angle_gamma   90.00
#
_symmetry.space_group_name_H-M   'P 1'
#
loop_
_entity.id
_entity.type
_entity.pdbx_description
1 polymer ?
#
loop_
_entity_poly.entity_id
_entity_poly.type
_entity_poly.pdbx_seq_one_letter_code
_entity_poly.pdbx_strand_id
1 'polypeptide(L)'
;GRTNNGRFFPQKYAENSDTGNRKSNKEMVYKNGIPRLTQSEDRKDHWLDPKTQKNTADPLSAIYGLLSDQPLEKPCTQNITVYDGARRYSIKLVSSQIDGTEMSCQGIFTRLGGYSEKELSQGIEFPFELKFSKQDNVFRIDRFVMSTLLGRASFVRQ
;
A
#
# COMPACT_ATOMS: atom_id res chain seq x y z
N GLY A 1 0.31 8.78 -12.67
CA GLY A 1 0.93 9.45 -11.53
C GLY A 1 2.35 9.87 -11.82
N ARG A 2 2.94 10.58 -10.89
CA ARG A 2 4.35 11.00 -10.91
C ARG A 2 4.98 10.66 -9.56
N THR A 3 6.29 10.45 -9.54
CA THR A 3 7.08 10.34 -8.32
C THR A 3 8.10 11.48 -8.28
N ASN A 4 8.32 12.06 -7.12
CA ASN A 4 9.36 13.05 -6.88
C ASN A 4 9.90 12.88 -5.47
N ASN A 5 11.22 12.66 -5.34
CA ASN A 5 11.91 12.42 -4.07
C ASN A 5 11.21 11.38 -3.18
N GLY A 6 10.80 10.24 -3.76
CA GLY A 6 10.12 9.16 -3.06
C GLY A 6 8.65 9.43 -2.68
N ARG A 7 8.11 10.60 -3.03
CA ARG A 7 6.68 10.91 -2.84
C ARG A 7 5.89 10.61 -4.10
N PHE A 8 4.70 10.06 -3.91
CA PHE A 8 3.77 9.76 -4.99
C PHE A 8 2.77 10.90 -5.18
N PHE A 9 2.56 11.27 -6.45
CA PHE A 9 1.57 12.26 -6.87
C PHE A 9 0.60 11.56 -7.85
N PRO A 10 -0.41 10.87 -7.32
CA PRO A 10 -1.41 10.21 -8.16
C PRO A 10 -2.14 11.24 -9.01
N GLN A 11 -2.51 10.84 -10.22
CA GLN A 11 -3.38 11.63 -11.11
C GLN A 11 -4.73 10.94 -11.29
N LYS A 12 -4.69 9.63 -11.50
CA LYS A 12 -5.88 8.80 -11.68
C LYS A 12 -5.61 7.41 -11.12
N TYR A 13 -6.62 6.83 -10.48
CA TYR A 13 -6.69 5.45 -10.05
C TYR A 13 -8.02 4.87 -10.50
N ALA A 14 -8.01 3.67 -11.05
CA ALA A 14 -9.20 2.93 -11.38
C ALA A 14 -9.05 1.47 -10.93
N GLU A 15 -10.11 0.92 -10.36
CA GLU A 15 -10.21 -0.46 -9.94
C GLU A 15 -11.50 -1.06 -10.48
N ASN A 16 -11.39 -2.21 -11.12
CA ASN A 16 -12.50 -3.08 -11.45
C ASN A 16 -12.11 -4.49 -11.02
N SER A 17 -12.64 -4.93 -9.90
CA SER A 17 -12.31 -6.23 -9.33
C SER A 17 -13.57 -7.04 -9.02
N ASP A 18 -13.48 -8.34 -9.27
CA ASP A 18 -14.47 -9.33 -8.86
C ASP A 18 -13.75 -10.50 -8.19
N THR A 19 -13.94 -10.65 -6.89
CA THR A 19 -13.35 -11.73 -6.09
C THR A 19 -14.31 -12.89 -5.86
N GLY A 20 -15.45 -12.92 -6.59
CA GLY A 20 -16.54 -13.87 -6.37
C GLY A 20 -17.43 -13.48 -5.17
N ASN A 21 -16.83 -13.03 -4.07
CA ASN A 21 -17.55 -12.58 -2.87
C ASN A 21 -17.76 -11.07 -2.82
N ARG A 22 -17.00 -10.31 -3.61
CA ARG A 22 -17.07 -8.84 -3.65
C ARG A 22 -16.72 -8.34 -5.05
N LYS A 23 -17.57 -7.46 -5.55
CA LYS A 23 -17.28 -6.65 -6.74
C LYS A 23 -16.92 -5.24 -6.30
N SER A 24 -15.93 -4.65 -6.94
CA SER A 24 -15.55 -3.25 -6.72
C SER A 24 -15.31 -2.58 -8.06
N ASN A 25 -15.95 -1.45 -8.27
CA ASN A 25 -15.75 -0.61 -9.44
C ASN A 25 -15.59 0.82 -8.96
N LYS A 26 -14.37 1.32 -8.99
CA LYS A 26 -14.02 2.64 -8.48
C LYS A 26 -13.14 3.38 -9.46
N GLU A 27 -13.40 4.65 -9.60
CA GLU A 27 -12.48 5.56 -10.28
C GLU A 27 -12.26 6.82 -9.44
N MET A 28 -11.00 7.19 -9.27
CA MET A 28 -10.58 8.42 -8.59
C MET A 28 -9.68 9.25 -9.49
N VAL A 29 -9.90 10.55 -9.50
CA VAL A 29 -8.99 11.54 -10.08
C VAL A 29 -8.47 12.45 -8.98
N TYR A 30 -7.22 12.88 -9.09
CA TYR A 30 -6.59 13.74 -8.09
C TYR A 30 -6.44 15.17 -8.64
N LYS A 31 -6.94 16.15 -7.90
CA LYS A 31 -6.75 17.57 -8.20
C LYS A 31 -6.09 18.26 -7.01
N ASN A 32 -4.89 18.82 -7.22
CA ASN A 32 -4.09 19.44 -6.16
C ASN A 32 -3.83 18.50 -4.96
N GLY A 33 -3.61 17.20 -5.24
CA GLY A 33 -3.40 16.17 -4.23
C GLY A 33 -4.65 15.73 -3.46
N ILE A 34 -5.84 16.18 -3.86
CA ILE A 34 -7.11 15.81 -3.25
C ILE A 34 -7.81 14.81 -4.17
N PRO A 35 -8.11 13.58 -3.71
CA PRO A 35 -8.86 12.60 -4.48
C PRO A 35 -10.33 13.01 -4.65
N ARG A 36 -10.89 12.68 -5.80
CA ARG A 36 -12.31 12.82 -6.11
C ARG A 36 -12.77 11.53 -6.76
N LEU A 37 -13.79 10.92 -6.22
CA LEU A 37 -14.44 9.77 -6.84
C LEU A 37 -15.27 10.25 -8.04
N THR A 38 -14.98 9.69 -9.20
CA THR A 38 -15.78 9.89 -10.44
C THR A 38 -16.70 8.70 -10.69
N GLN A 39 -16.34 7.54 -10.13
CA GLN A 39 -17.16 6.35 -10.12
C GLN A 39 -16.93 5.58 -8.82
N SER A 40 -18.00 5.16 -8.14
CA SER A 40 -17.94 4.35 -6.93
C SER A 40 -19.24 3.57 -6.74
N GLU A 41 -19.17 2.54 -5.93
CA GLU A 41 -20.34 1.89 -5.33
C GLU A 41 -21.08 2.85 -4.39
N ASP A 42 -22.27 2.47 -3.91
CA ASP A 42 -22.98 3.20 -2.89
C ASP A 42 -22.11 3.34 -1.63
N ARG A 43 -21.99 4.58 -1.16
CA ARG A 43 -21.14 4.89 0.00
C ARG A 43 -21.76 4.29 1.27
N LYS A 44 -20.89 3.70 2.09
CA LYS A 44 -21.25 3.27 3.45
C LYS A 44 -20.94 4.39 4.43
N ASP A 45 -21.68 4.46 5.53
CA ASP A 45 -21.57 5.53 6.54
C ASP A 45 -20.17 5.66 7.13
N HIS A 46 -19.45 4.56 7.29
CA HIS A 46 -18.09 4.55 7.84
C HIS A 46 -17.00 4.92 6.81
N TRP A 47 -17.32 5.10 5.53
CA TRP A 47 -16.33 5.48 4.52
C TRP A 47 -15.92 6.95 4.64
N LEU A 48 -14.63 7.21 4.49
CA LEU A 48 -14.08 8.55 4.61
C LEU A 48 -14.44 9.44 3.42
N ASP A 49 -14.69 10.73 3.69
CA ASP A 49 -14.89 11.72 2.63
C ASP A 49 -13.58 11.91 1.84
N PRO A 50 -13.58 11.71 0.51
CA PRO A 50 -12.41 11.92 -0.34
C PRO A 50 -11.80 13.32 -0.20
N LYS A 51 -12.61 14.34 0.01
CA LYS A 51 -12.15 15.74 0.14
C LYS A 51 -11.20 15.94 1.32
N THR A 52 -11.29 15.10 2.35
CA THR A 52 -10.44 15.18 3.55
C THR A 52 -9.15 14.36 3.39
N GLN A 53 -8.96 13.64 2.26
CA GLN A 53 -7.86 12.71 2.04
C GLN A 53 -6.72 13.32 1.21
N LYS A 54 -6.37 14.56 1.48
CA LYS A 54 -5.29 15.27 0.78
C LYS A 54 -3.94 14.58 1.01
N ASN A 55 -3.11 14.57 -0.04
CA ASN A 55 -1.75 14.05 -0.04
C ASN A 55 -1.63 12.55 0.28
N THR A 56 -2.67 11.77 0.01
CA THR A 56 -2.60 10.31 0.05
C THR A 56 -2.18 9.75 -1.31
N ALA A 57 -1.48 8.62 -1.29
CA ALA A 57 -1.26 7.80 -2.49
C ALA A 57 -2.52 6.99 -2.82
N ASP A 58 -2.62 6.52 -4.06
CA ASP A 58 -3.55 5.45 -4.43
C ASP A 58 -2.92 4.07 -4.17
N PRO A 59 -3.72 2.98 -4.14
CA PRO A 59 -3.21 1.64 -3.87
C PRO A 59 -2.11 1.17 -4.82
N LEU A 60 -2.21 1.46 -6.12
CA LEU A 60 -1.21 1.02 -7.11
C LEU A 60 0.11 1.79 -6.96
N SER A 61 0.05 3.09 -6.69
CA SER A 61 1.23 3.89 -6.38
C SER A 61 1.93 3.39 -5.13
N ALA A 62 1.18 2.98 -4.11
CA ALA A 62 1.73 2.44 -2.87
C ALA A 62 2.41 1.08 -3.09
N ILE A 63 1.75 0.17 -3.84
CA ILE A 63 2.34 -1.12 -4.20
C ILE A 63 3.62 -0.92 -5.02
N TYR A 64 3.60 -0.03 -6.01
CA TYR A 64 4.78 0.29 -6.80
C TYR A 64 5.94 0.77 -5.91
N GLY A 65 5.67 1.70 -4.97
CA GLY A 65 6.69 2.19 -4.06
C GLY A 65 7.24 1.12 -3.11
N LEU A 66 6.37 0.25 -2.63
CA LEU A 66 6.73 -0.84 -1.73
C LEU A 66 7.62 -1.89 -2.41
N LEU A 67 7.32 -2.20 -3.67
CA LEU A 67 8.03 -3.22 -4.45
C LEU A 67 9.19 -2.66 -5.30
N SER A 68 9.46 -1.37 -5.21
CA SER A 68 10.58 -0.73 -5.91
C SER A 68 11.92 -1.17 -5.34
N ASP A 69 12.94 -1.18 -6.19
CA ASP A 69 14.31 -1.44 -5.80
C ASP A 69 14.75 -0.49 -4.67
N GLN A 70 15.52 -1.00 -3.72
CA GLN A 70 15.97 -0.25 -2.54
C GLN A 70 17.42 0.17 -2.70
N PRO A 71 17.78 1.41 -2.26
CA PRO A 71 19.17 1.86 -2.26
C PRO A 71 19.97 1.09 -1.21
N LEU A 72 21.28 0.93 -1.44
CA LEU A 72 22.16 0.21 -0.51
C LEU A 72 22.37 0.97 0.82
N GLU A 73 22.41 2.30 0.78
CA GLU A 73 22.77 3.10 1.96
C GLU A 73 21.63 3.25 2.97
N LYS A 74 20.41 3.45 2.51
CA LYS A 74 19.23 3.69 3.37
C LYS A 74 18.02 2.92 2.86
N PRO A 75 18.05 1.60 2.92
CA PRO A 75 16.90 0.80 2.50
C PRO A 75 15.76 0.89 3.52
N CYS A 76 14.57 0.42 3.12
CA CYS A 76 13.41 0.23 4.00
C CYS A 76 12.92 1.50 4.70
N THR A 77 12.92 2.63 4.02
CA THR A 77 12.52 3.93 4.61
C THR A 77 11.12 4.39 4.20
N GLN A 78 10.37 3.58 3.44
CA GLN A 78 9.05 3.94 2.95
C GLN A 78 8.06 4.13 4.10
N ASN A 79 7.30 5.23 4.00
CA ASN A 79 6.15 5.52 4.84
C ASN A 79 5.08 6.17 3.96
N ILE A 80 4.08 5.38 3.57
CA ILE A 80 3.10 5.75 2.56
C ILE A 80 1.72 5.74 3.19
N THR A 81 1.01 6.87 3.13
CA THR A 81 -0.40 6.94 3.50
C THR A 81 -1.25 6.81 2.23
N VAL A 82 -2.19 5.90 2.26
CA VAL A 82 -3.01 5.49 1.12
C VAL A 82 -4.47 5.76 1.36
N TYR A 83 -5.19 6.13 0.30
CA TYR A 83 -6.64 6.18 0.26
C TYR A 83 -7.14 5.36 -0.94
N ASP A 84 -8.04 4.41 -0.71
CA ASP A 84 -8.55 3.48 -1.72
C ASP A 84 -9.93 3.87 -2.29
N GLY A 85 -10.40 5.08 -2.00
CA GLY A 85 -11.74 5.55 -2.36
C GLY A 85 -12.79 5.37 -1.25
N ALA A 86 -12.46 4.64 -0.19
CA ALA A 86 -13.31 4.41 0.96
C ALA A 86 -12.53 4.48 2.28
N ARG A 87 -11.35 3.86 2.32
CA ARG A 87 -10.53 3.62 3.50
C ARG A 87 -9.20 4.32 3.40
N ARG A 88 -8.68 4.70 4.56
CA ARG A 88 -7.31 5.22 4.73
C ARG A 88 -6.49 4.22 5.52
N TYR A 89 -5.28 3.96 5.07
CA TYR A 89 -4.32 3.11 5.74
C TYR A 89 -2.91 3.62 5.52
N SER A 90 -1.97 3.16 6.32
CA SER A 90 -0.56 3.40 6.12
C SER A 90 0.20 2.10 5.88
N ILE A 91 1.26 2.21 5.10
CA ILE A 91 2.26 1.16 4.91
C ILE A 91 3.59 1.76 5.31
N LYS A 92 4.21 1.21 6.34
CA LYS A 92 5.48 1.71 6.85
C LYS A 92 6.50 0.58 6.93
N LEU A 93 7.67 0.77 6.36
CA LEU A 93 8.84 -0.07 6.61
C LEU A 93 9.52 0.44 7.87
N VAL A 94 9.78 -0.45 8.84
CA VAL A 94 10.20 -0.07 10.20
C VAL A 94 11.63 -0.47 10.52
N SER A 95 12.16 -1.49 9.84
CA SER A 95 13.52 -1.95 10.02
C SER A 95 14.04 -2.70 8.81
N SER A 96 15.36 -2.77 8.68
CA SER A 96 16.06 -3.60 7.71
C SER A 96 17.06 -4.52 8.41
N GLN A 97 17.24 -5.69 7.87
CA GLN A 97 18.30 -6.62 8.22
C GLN A 97 19.01 -7.03 6.93
N ILE A 98 20.32 -6.88 6.90
CA ILE A 98 21.17 -7.25 5.76
C ILE A 98 22.08 -8.39 6.19
N ASP A 99 22.11 -9.45 5.40
CA ASP A 99 22.97 -10.61 5.57
C ASP A 99 23.62 -10.95 4.21
N GLY A 100 24.88 -10.54 4.05
CA GLY A 100 25.62 -10.70 2.80
C GLY A 100 24.93 -9.99 1.63
N THR A 101 24.40 -10.78 0.70
CA THR A 101 23.68 -10.30 -0.49
C THR A 101 22.16 -10.29 -0.32
N GLU A 102 21.65 -10.75 0.81
CA GLU A 102 20.22 -10.75 1.11
C GLU A 102 19.86 -9.60 2.05
N MET A 103 18.66 -9.08 1.89
CA MET A 103 18.10 -8.07 2.80
C MET A 103 16.64 -8.38 3.06
N SER A 104 16.20 -8.17 4.30
CA SER A 104 14.79 -8.16 4.64
C SER A 104 14.37 -6.79 5.21
N CYS A 105 13.19 -6.32 4.83
CA CYS A 105 12.51 -5.18 5.43
C CYS A 105 11.29 -5.66 6.19
N GLN A 106 11.20 -5.33 7.45
CA GLN A 106 9.96 -5.52 8.22
C GLN A 106 9.05 -4.32 8.00
N GLY A 107 7.78 -4.58 7.78
CA GLY A 107 6.79 -3.55 7.56
C GLY A 107 5.52 -3.77 8.37
N ILE A 108 4.76 -2.69 8.51
CA ILE A 108 3.45 -2.69 9.18
C ILE A 108 2.45 -2.00 8.26
N PHE A 109 1.35 -2.69 7.99
CA PHE A 109 0.15 -2.11 7.43
C PHE A 109 -0.76 -1.73 8.60
N THR A 110 -1.22 -0.46 8.65
CA THR A 110 -2.09 0.04 9.72
C THR A 110 -3.38 0.61 9.15
N ARG A 111 -4.53 0.15 9.62
CA ARG A 111 -5.85 0.71 9.32
C ARG A 111 -6.00 2.04 10.06
N LEU A 112 -6.27 3.15 9.34
CA LEU A 112 -6.38 4.49 9.92
C LEU A 112 -7.81 5.01 9.98
N GLY A 113 -8.68 4.59 9.06
CA GLY A 113 -10.07 5.02 9.04
C GLY A 113 -10.85 4.51 7.84
N GLY A 114 -12.17 4.64 7.88
CA GLY A 114 -13.06 4.16 6.83
C GLY A 114 -13.39 2.66 6.92
N TYR A 115 -13.11 2.04 8.06
CA TYR A 115 -13.39 0.63 8.33
C TYR A 115 -14.61 0.49 9.25
N SER A 116 -15.39 -0.57 9.04
CA SER A 116 -16.47 -0.94 9.97
C SER A 116 -15.92 -1.51 11.27
N GLU A 117 -16.71 -1.52 12.33
CA GLU A 117 -16.36 -2.15 13.61
C GLU A 117 -15.97 -3.62 13.44
N LYS A 118 -16.68 -4.36 12.59
CA LYS A 118 -16.35 -5.75 12.24
C LYS A 118 -14.98 -5.88 11.62
N GLU A 119 -14.57 -4.96 10.74
CA GLU A 119 -13.24 -4.98 10.15
C GLU A 119 -12.16 -4.64 11.19
N LEU A 120 -12.41 -3.66 12.07
CA LEU A 120 -11.48 -3.27 13.12
C LEU A 120 -11.31 -4.37 14.18
N SER A 121 -12.36 -5.13 14.49
CA SER A 121 -12.26 -6.28 15.41
C SER A 121 -11.36 -7.41 14.89
N GLN A 122 -11.11 -7.46 13.60
CA GLN A 122 -10.18 -8.41 12.96
C GLN A 122 -8.70 -7.99 13.04
N GLY A 123 -8.42 -6.79 13.55
CA GLY A 123 -7.09 -6.24 13.70
C GLY A 123 -6.95 -4.86 13.07
N ILE A 124 -6.03 -4.09 13.62
CA ILE A 124 -5.69 -2.74 13.14
C ILE A 124 -4.32 -2.74 12.46
N GLU A 125 -3.37 -3.49 13.00
CA GLU A 125 -2.01 -3.59 12.50
C GLU A 125 -1.70 -4.98 11.99
N PHE A 126 -1.05 -5.05 10.84
CA PHE A 126 -0.71 -6.30 10.17
C PHE A 126 0.75 -6.25 9.75
N PRO A 127 1.63 -7.03 10.40
CA PRO A 127 3.03 -7.08 10.05
C PRO A 127 3.22 -7.84 8.72
N PHE A 128 4.21 -7.42 7.97
CA PHE A 128 4.64 -8.10 6.75
C PHE A 128 6.16 -8.01 6.59
N GLU A 129 6.71 -8.82 5.69
CA GLU A 129 8.12 -8.85 5.36
C GLU A 129 8.32 -8.75 3.85
N LEU A 130 9.31 -7.95 3.45
CA LEU A 130 9.82 -7.91 2.09
C LEU A 130 11.22 -8.50 2.09
N LYS A 131 11.51 -9.37 1.12
CA LYS A 131 12.84 -9.95 0.92
C LYS A 131 13.40 -9.47 -0.40
N PHE A 132 14.68 -9.12 -0.34
CA PHE A 132 15.43 -8.56 -1.46
C PHE A 132 16.75 -9.30 -1.61
N SER A 133 17.25 -9.34 -2.84
CA SER A 133 18.63 -9.73 -3.13
C SER A 133 19.40 -8.56 -3.75
N LYS A 134 20.69 -8.46 -3.40
CA LYS A 134 21.58 -7.47 -3.98
C LYS A 134 21.87 -7.83 -5.45
N GLN A 135 21.59 -6.88 -6.33
CA GLN A 135 21.92 -6.97 -7.75
C GLN A 135 22.56 -5.63 -8.15
N ASP A 136 23.80 -5.69 -8.56
CA ASP A 136 24.61 -4.51 -8.86
C ASP A 136 24.65 -3.52 -7.67
N ASN A 137 24.10 -2.32 -7.86
CA ASN A 137 24.11 -1.23 -6.88
C ASN A 137 22.75 -1.02 -6.18
N VAL A 138 21.84 -2.01 -6.21
CA VAL A 138 20.52 -1.93 -5.58
C VAL A 138 20.14 -3.27 -4.94
N PHE A 139 19.19 -3.22 -4.04
CA PHE A 139 18.46 -4.39 -3.56
C PHE A 139 17.17 -4.53 -4.36
N ARG A 140 17.02 -5.63 -5.10
CA ARG A 140 15.81 -5.97 -5.85
C ARG A 140 14.89 -6.86 -5.05
N ILE A 141 13.58 -6.59 -5.17
CA ILE A 141 12.56 -7.38 -4.50
C ILE A 141 12.49 -8.80 -5.05
N ASP A 142 12.55 -9.79 -4.16
CA ASP A 142 12.37 -11.20 -4.50
C ASP A 142 11.01 -11.70 -4.02
N ARG A 143 10.60 -11.29 -2.81
CA ARG A 143 9.41 -11.82 -2.17
C ARG A 143 8.74 -10.82 -1.23
N PHE A 144 7.43 -10.82 -1.26
CA PHE A 144 6.55 -10.22 -0.25
C PHE A 144 5.89 -11.32 0.57
N VAL A 145 5.89 -11.21 1.89
CA VAL A 145 5.28 -12.18 2.80
C VAL A 145 4.40 -11.45 3.80
N MET A 146 3.16 -11.90 3.95
CA MET A 146 2.21 -11.37 4.92
C MET A 146 1.49 -12.50 5.64
N SER A 147 1.39 -12.41 6.96
CA SER A 147 0.50 -13.28 7.74
C SER A 147 -0.91 -12.72 7.70
N THR A 148 -1.87 -13.56 7.36
CA THR A 148 -3.30 -13.23 7.31
C THR A 148 -4.08 -14.13 8.27
N LEU A 149 -5.34 -13.80 8.54
CA LEU A 149 -6.23 -14.64 9.35
C LEU A 149 -6.44 -16.04 8.75
N LEU A 150 -6.25 -16.20 7.44
CA LEU A 150 -6.42 -17.46 6.71
C LEU A 150 -5.09 -18.21 6.50
N GLY A 151 -3.98 -17.69 7.02
CA GLY A 151 -2.66 -18.27 6.85
C GLY A 151 -1.63 -17.28 6.29
N ARG A 152 -0.53 -17.81 5.77
CA ARG A 152 0.58 -17.02 5.23
C ARG A 152 0.42 -16.86 3.72
N ALA A 153 0.33 -15.63 3.25
CA ALA A 153 0.37 -15.29 1.83
C ALA A 153 1.80 -14.88 1.43
N SER A 154 2.26 -15.34 0.28
CA SER A 154 3.54 -14.89 -0.27
C SER A 154 3.42 -14.67 -1.78
N PHE A 155 4.04 -13.58 -2.26
CA PHE A 155 4.20 -13.27 -3.67
C PHE A 155 5.68 -13.29 -4.00
N VAL A 156 6.05 -14.01 -5.04
CA VAL A 156 7.44 -14.19 -5.48
C VAL A 156 7.58 -13.60 -6.87
N ARG A 157 8.62 -12.81 -7.08
CA ARG A 157 8.98 -12.33 -8.41
C ARG A 157 9.48 -13.52 -9.25
N GLN A 158 8.96 -13.66 -10.46
CA GLN A 158 9.46 -14.57 -11.48
C GLN A 158 10.49 -13.89 -12.36
#